data_c467395023d344dedc32ed507a99a66a
#
_entry.id   c467395023d344dedc32ed507a99a66a
#
_cell.length_a   1.000
_cell.length_b   1.000
_cell.length_c   1.000
_cell.angle_alpha   90.00
_cell.angle_beta   90.00
_cell.angle_gamma   90.00
#
_symmetry.space_group_name_H-M   'P 1'
#
loop_
_entity.id
_entity.type
_entity.pdbx_description
1 polymer ?
#
loop_
_entity_poly.entity_id
_entity_poly.type
_entity_poly.pdbx_seq_one_letter_code
_entity_poly.pdbx_strand_id
1 'polypeptide(L)'
;MQLNFFNKPHFENGSLKKISEVLKAHGIKKPLICTDPGLASIGMTDKIRNLLSNELSPTFYEETPANPTEKAVDEALEAYKTNDCDGVIGFGGGSSMDLGKAVALMANHEGNVIDYSLNEGGFTKIKKTVPMIAIPTTSGTGSEVSVGSVIILSLIHI
;
A
#
# COMPACT_ATOMS: atom_id res chain seq x y z
N MET A 1 4.20 -30.51 0.60
CA MET A 1 3.68 -29.47 1.51
C MET A 1 3.09 -28.38 0.62
N GLN A 2 1.80 -28.13 0.72
CA GLN A 2 1.14 -27.11 -0.09
C GLN A 2 1.18 -25.80 0.72
N LEU A 3 1.88 -24.79 0.22
CA LEU A 3 1.88 -23.44 0.81
C LEU A 3 0.71 -22.67 0.23
N ASN A 4 -0.29 -22.38 1.04
CA ASN A 4 -1.38 -21.49 0.67
C ASN A 4 -1.01 -20.07 1.07
N PHE A 5 -0.70 -19.23 0.10
CA PHE A 5 -0.52 -17.80 0.32
C PHE A 5 -1.89 -17.09 0.33
N PHE A 6 -2.04 -16.11 1.22
CA PHE A 6 -3.25 -15.25 1.24
C PHE A 6 -3.31 -14.31 0.03
N ASN A 7 -2.17 -14.08 -0.63
CA ASN A 7 -2.02 -13.28 -1.83
C ASN A 7 -1.68 -14.15 -3.05
N LYS A 8 -1.74 -13.55 -4.24
CA LYS A 8 -1.36 -14.18 -5.52
C LYS A 8 -0.01 -13.60 -5.96
N PRO A 9 1.13 -14.25 -5.66
CA PRO A 9 2.43 -13.73 -6.01
C PRO A 9 2.73 -13.93 -7.50
N HIS A 10 3.31 -12.91 -8.12
CA HIS A 10 3.95 -12.97 -9.44
C HIS A 10 5.46 -12.95 -9.23
N PHE A 11 6.07 -14.11 -9.15
CA PHE A 11 7.49 -14.26 -8.81
C PHE A 11 8.28 -14.76 -10.03
N GLU A 12 8.69 -13.82 -10.89
CA GLU A 12 9.51 -14.08 -12.08
C GLU A 12 10.27 -12.82 -12.50
N ASN A 13 11.35 -12.99 -13.27
CA ASN A 13 12.08 -11.87 -13.84
C ASN A 13 11.18 -11.02 -14.74
N GLY A 14 11.11 -9.71 -14.43
CA GLY A 14 10.31 -8.77 -15.20
C GLY A 14 8.83 -8.76 -14.87
N SER A 15 8.39 -9.44 -13.77
CA SER A 15 6.98 -9.46 -13.34
C SER A 15 6.38 -8.06 -13.18
N LEU A 16 7.19 -7.04 -12.83
CA LEU A 16 6.74 -5.65 -12.76
C LEU A 16 6.11 -5.15 -14.07
N LYS A 17 6.50 -5.68 -15.23
CA LYS A 17 5.89 -5.32 -16.52
C LYS A 17 4.42 -5.73 -16.65
N LYS A 18 3.95 -6.65 -15.78
CA LYS A 18 2.55 -7.09 -15.72
C LYS A 18 1.66 -6.17 -14.90
N ILE A 19 2.19 -5.09 -14.32
CA ILE A 19 1.46 -4.23 -13.38
C ILE A 19 0.13 -3.74 -13.96
N SER A 20 0.11 -3.27 -15.20
CA SER A 20 -1.12 -2.79 -15.85
C SER A 20 -2.16 -3.90 -16.05
N GLU A 21 -1.72 -5.11 -16.39
CA GLU A 21 -2.58 -6.28 -16.53
C GLU A 21 -3.19 -6.67 -15.17
N VAL A 22 -2.36 -6.69 -14.11
CA VAL A 22 -2.80 -7.02 -12.75
C VAL A 22 -3.81 -5.99 -12.24
N LEU A 23 -3.54 -4.69 -12.43
CA LEU A 23 -4.48 -3.62 -12.07
C LEU A 23 -5.82 -3.80 -12.77
N LYS A 24 -5.81 -4.06 -14.07
CA LYS A 24 -7.01 -4.30 -14.89
C LYS A 24 -7.78 -5.53 -14.40
N ALA A 25 -7.09 -6.63 -14.07
CA ALA A 25 -7.72 -7.84 -13.54
C ALA A 25 -8.43 -7.63 -12.20
N HIS A 26 -7.97 -6.66 -11.41
CA HIS A 26 -8.59 -6.25 -10.13
C HIS A 26 -9.55 -5.08 -10.26
N GLY A 27 -9.80 -4.58 -11.47
CA GLY A 27 -10.71 -3.46 -11.74
C GLY A 27 -10.18 -2.10 -11.29
N ILE A 28 -8.87 -1.99 -11.02
CA ILE A 28 -8.24 -0.75 -10.56
C ILE A 28 -7.88 0.11 -11.75
N LYS A 29 -8.37 1.35 -11.76
CA LYS A 29 -8.11 2.36 -12.80
C LYS A 29 -7.36 3.58 -12.27
N LYS A 30 -7.57 3.90 -10.99
CA LYS A 30 -7.00 5.06 -10.31
C LYS A 30 -6.22 4.60 -9.06
N PRO A 31 -5.08 3.91 -9.20
CA PRO A 31 -4.33 3.46 -8.03
C PRO A 31 -3.67 4.62 -7.29
N LEU A 32 -3.71 4.62 -5.96
CA LEU A 32 -2.76 5.36 -5.14
C LEU A 32 -1.47 4.53 -5.03
N ILE A 33 -0.34 5.12 -5.33
CA ILE A 33 0.98 4.49 -5.21
C ILE A 33 1.70 5.11 -4.01
N CYS A 34 1.82 4.33 -2.92
CA CYS A 34 2.58 4.71 -1.73
C CYS A 34 4.03 4.29 -1.90
N THR A 35 4.95 5.24 -1.87
CA THR A 35 6.38 5.03 -1.99
C THR A 35 7.15 6.02 -1.12
N ASP A 36 8.47 5.91 -1.08
CA ASP A 36 9.31 6.74 -0.24
C ASP A 36 10.15 7.75 -1.07
N PRO A 37 10.61 8.85 -0.43
CA PRO A 37 11.42 9.87 -1.12
C PRO A 37 12.73 9.34 -1.71
N GLY A 38 13.30 8.29 -1.11
CA GLY A 38 14.53 7.66 -1.60
C GLY A 38 14.33 7.03 -2.97
N LEU A 39 13.26 6.25 -3.15
CA LEU A 39 12.92 5.66 -4.45
C LEU A 39 12.53 6.71 -5.47
N ALA A 40 11.81 7.76 -5.05
CA ALA A 40 11.47 8.89 -5.92
C ALA A 40 12.72 9.59 -6.43
N SER A 41 13.68 9.89 -5.54
CA SER A 41 14.92 10.62 -5.89
C SER A 41 15.82 9.90 -6.89
N ILE A 42 15.76 8.56 -6.97
CA ILE A 42 16.52 7.75 -7.92
C ILE A 42 15.72 7.38 -9.18
N GLY A 43 14.55 7.98 -9.39
CA GLY A 43 13.72 7.81 -10.59
C GLY A 43 12.93 6.49 -10.66
N MET A 44 12.78 5.77 -9.55
CA MET A 44 12.03 4.51 -9.54
C MET A 44 10.53 4.73 -9.70
N THR A 45 9.99 5.86 -9.26
CA THR A 45 8.59 6.24 -9.49
C THR A 45 8.31 6.50 -10.96
N ASP A 46 9.23 7.15 -11.69
CA ASP A 46 9.11 7.32 -13.13
C ASP A 46 9.17 5.99 -13.87
N LYS A 47 9.98 5.05 -13.40
CA LYS A 47 10.03 3.71 -13.96
C LYS A 47 8.68 2.99 -13.85
N ILE A 48 8.01 3.08 -12.70
CA ILE A 48 6.65 2.55 -12.55
C ILE A 48 5.68 3.32 -13.43
N ARG A 49 5.71 4.65 -13.42
CA ARG A 49 4.84 5.50 -14.25
C ARG A 49 4.88 5.10 -15.73
N ASN A 50 6.07 4.83 -16.25
CA ASN A 50 6.28 4.42 -17.64
C ASN A 50 5.79 2.99 -17.96
N LEU A 51 5.55 2.15 -16.95
CA LEU A 51 4.99 0.81 -17.11
C LEU A 51 3.46 0.80 -17.02
N LEU A 52 2.85 1.86 -16.52
CA LEU A 52 1.41 1.97 -16.44
C LEU A 52 0.81 2.34 -17.81
N SER A 53 -0.30 1.72 -18.18
CA SER A 53 -1.00 2.05 -19.42
C SER A 53 -1.63 3.46 -19.32
N ASN A 54 -1.83 4.10 -20.47
CA ASN A 54 -2.44 5.43 -20.56
C ASN A 54 -3.92 5.45 -20.12
N GLU A 55 -4.53 4.28 -19.93
CA GLU A 55 -5.90 4.15 -19.41
C GLU A 55 -5.97 4.32 -17.88
N LEU A 56 -4.82 4.30 -17.20
CA LEU A 56 -4.73 4.43 -15.75
C LEU A 56 -4.43 5.88 -15.37
N SER A 57 -5.00 6.31 -14.25
CA SER A 57 -4.78 7.64 -13.67
C SER A 57 -4.17 7.49 -12.27
N PRO A 58 -2.88 7.18 -12.15
CA PRO A 58 -2.23 6.95 -10.87
C PRO A 58 -2.00 8.25 -10.11
N THR A 59 -2.22 8.20 -8.79
CA THR A 59 -1.78 9.22 -7.84
C THR A 59 -0.57 8.70 -7.09
N PHE A 60 0.45 9.53 -6.86
CA PHE A 60 1.65 9.15 -6.12
C PHE A 60 1.68 9.86 -4.78
N TYR A 61 1.89 9.09 -3.71
CA TYR A 61 2.26 9.57 -2.39
C TYR A 61 3.71 9.13 -2.15
N GLU A 62 4.65 10.06 -2.28
CA GLU A 62 6.10 9.82 -2.27
C GLU A 62 6.75 10.15 -0.91
N GLU A 63 5.93 10.45 0.11
CA GLU A 63 6.38 10.94 1.42
C GLU A 63 6.34 9.85 2.51
N THR A 64 6.33 8.56 2.14
CA THR A 64 6.34 7.47 3.13
C THR A 64 7.59 7.55 4.01
N PRO A 65 7.46 7.74 5.33
CA PRO A 65 8.61 7.76 6.23
C PRO A 65 9.19 6.36 6.43
N ALA A 66 10.44 6.29 6.90
CA ALA A 66 11.13 5.02 7.18
C ALA A 66 10.36 4.09 8.13
N ASN A 67 9.56 4.66 9.04
CA ASN A 67 8.59 3.96 9.85
C ASN A 67 7.27 4.72 9.71
N PRO A 68 6.25 4.14 9.04
CA PRO A 68 5.02 4.86 8.76
C PRO A 68 4.26 5.19 10.05
N THR A 69 3.76 6.42 10.14
CA THR A 69 3.02 6.96 11.27
C THR A 69 1.54 7.09 10.95
N GLU A 70 0.68 7.28 11.97
CA GLU A 70 -0.72 7.66 11.78
C GLU A 70 -0.87 8.87 10.85
N LYS A 71 -0.06 9.91 11.06
CA LYS A 71 -0.07 11.11 10.22
C LYS A 71 0.17 10.78 8.75
N ALA A 72 1.14 9.90 8.45
CA ALA A 72 1.42 9.48 7.08
C ALA A 72 0.24 8.68 6.48
N VAL A 73 -0.46 7.89 7.31
CA VAL A 73 -1.69 7.19 6.88
C VAL A 73 -2.78 8.20 6.53
N ASP A 74 -3.00 9.22 7.35
CA ASP A 74 -4.03 10.24 7.13
C ASP A 74 -3.74 11.05 5.87
N GLU A 75 -2.50 11.50 5.68
CA GLU A 75 -2.07 12.26 4.48
C GLU A 75 -2.23 11.43 3.20
N ALA A 76 -1.82 10.17 3.21
CA ALA A 76 -1.96 9.28 2.06
C ALA A 76 -3.43 8.92 1.80
N LEU A 77 -4.25 8.78 2.86
CA LEU A 77 -5.70 8.56 2.75
C LEU A 77 -6.43 9.79 2.18
N GLU A 78 -6.00 10.99 2.55
CA GLU A 78 -6.51 12.23 1.97
C GLU A 78 -6.19 12.28 0.47
N ALA A 79 -4.96 11.96 0.07
CA ALA A 79 -4.59 11.87 -1.35
C ALA A 79 -5.43 10.82 -2.09
N TYR A 80 -5.70 9.66 -1.46
CA TYR A 80 -6.57 8.61 -2.00
C TYR A 80 -7.98 9.14 -2.28
N LYS A 81 -8.59 9.80 -1.28
CA LYS A 81 -9.98 10.31 -1.37
C LYS A 81 -10.10 11.48 -2.35
N THR A 82 -9.16 12.43 -2.30
CA THR A 82 -9.19 13.64 -3.16
C THR A 82 -9.07 13.29 -4.65
N ASN A 83 -8.38 12.21 -4.99
CA ASN A 83 -8.18 11.78 -6.38
C ASN A 83 -9.12 10.64 -6.80
N ASP A 84 -10.14 10.31 -6.01
CA ASP A 84 -11.08 9.22 -6.26
C ASP A 84 -10.37 7.90 -6.59
N CYS A 85 -9.32 7.57 -5.86
CA CYS A 85 -8.57 6.34 -6.07
C CYS A 85 -9.45 5.10 -5.79
N ASP A 86 -9.19 4.00 -6.48
CA ASP A 86 -9.98 2.76 -6.41
C ASP A 86 -9.16 1.52 -6.02
N GLY A 87 -7.89 1.70 -5.71
CA GLY A 87 -6.98 0.68 -5.22
C GLY A 87 -5.67 1.29 -4.75
N VAL A 88 -4.81 0.48 -4.12
CA VAL A 88 -3.55 0.93 -3.55
C VAL A 88 -2.40 0.06 -4.06
N ILE A 89 -1.25 0.68 -4.32
CA ILE A 89 0.03 0.01 -4.59
C ILE A 89 1.01 0.45 -3.51
N GLY A 90 1.52 -0.49 -2.72
CA GLY A 90 2.68 -0.25 -1.85
C GLY A 90 3.95 -0.60 -2.60
N PHE A 91 4.71 0.40 -3.04
CA PHE A 91 5.93 0.25 -3.82
C PHE A 91 7.15 0.70 -3.01
N GLY A 92 7.97 -0.25 -2.58
CA GLY A 92 9.14 0.07 -1.78
C GLY A 92 9.55 -1.03 -0.81
N GLY A 93 10.15 -0.64 0.31
CA GLY A 93 10.44 -1.50 1.44
C GLY A 93 9.19 -1.82 2.27
N GLY A 94 9.39 -2.45 3.42
CA GLY A 94 8.30 -2.77 4.35
C GLY A 94 7.43 -1.57 4.69
N SER A 95 8.04 -0.41 4.91
CA SER A 95 7.32 0.84 5.27
C SER A 95 6.32 1.28 4.21
N SER A 96 6.71 1.31 2.93
CA SER A 96 5.80 1.70 1.83
C SER A 96 4.66 0.68 1.66
N MET A 97 4.95 -0.60 1.82
CA MET A 97 3.93 -1.65 1.76
C MET A 97 2.99 -1.58 2.96
N ASP A 98 3.51 -1.35 4.17
CA ASP A 98 2.70 -1.25 5.37
C ASP A 98 1.82 0.01 5.37
N LEU A 99 2.34 1.15 4.91
CA LEU A 99 1.52 2.35 4.68
C LEU A 99 0.39 2.04 3.69
N GLY A 100 0.71 1.41 2.56
CA GLY A 100 -0.28 1.04 1.55
C GLY A 100 -1.40 0.15 2.11
N LYS A 101 -1.07 -0.82 2.99
CA LYS A 101 -2.08 -1.67 3.67
C LYS A 101 -2.95 -0.86 4.60
N ALA A 102 -2.37 0.04 5.40
CA ALA A 102 -3.12 0.89 6.31
C ALA A 102 -4.08 1.81 5.54
N VAL A 103 -3.64 2.41 4.43
CA VAL A 103 -4.52 3.20 3.56
C VAL A 103 -5.61 2.33 2.93
N ALA A 104 -5.29 1.14 2.43
CA ALA A 104 -6.26 0.21 1.86
C ALA A 104 -7.33 -0.22 2.89
N LEU A 105 -6.95 -0.34 4.16
CA LEU A 105 -7.87 -0.56 5.26
C LEU A 105 -8.77 0.67 5.46
N MET A 106 -8.16 1.84 5.70
CA MET A 106 -8.88 3.07 6.07
C MET A 106 -9.74 3.63 4.95
N ALA A 107 -9.46 3.30 3.68
CA ALA A 107 -10.28 3.71 2.55
C ALA A 107 -11.73 3.21 2.60
N ASN A 108 -11.97 2.08 3.28
CA ASN A 108 -13.31 1.47 3.43
C ASN A 108 -13.79 1.42 4.89
N HIS A 109 -13.09 2.09 5.81
CA HIS A 109 -13.43 2.07 7.23
C HIS A 109 -13.45 3.48 7.81
N GLU A 110 -14.28 3.68 8.83
CA GLU A 110 -14.42 4.95 9.53
C GLU A 110 -13.52 4.98 10.79
N GLY A 111 -13.28 6.18 11.34
CA GLY A 111 -12.46 6.38 12.53
C GLY A 111 -10.97 6.51 12.23
N ASN A 112 -10.13 6.14 13.16
CA ASN A 112 -8.68 6.26 13.07
C ASN A 112 -8.03 4.87 12.89
N VAL A 113 -6.83 4.82 12.34
CA VAL A 113 -6.10 3.56 12.12
C VAL A 113 -5.86 2.79 13.43
N ILE A 114 -5.70 3.49 14.55
CA ILE A 114 -5.53 2.91 15.89
C ILE A 114 -6.74 2.05 16.32
N ASP A 115 -7.95 2.41 15.88
CA ASP A 115 -9.18 1.69 16.22
C ASP A 115 -9.19 0.24 15.69
N TYR A 116 -8.29 -0.06 14.76
CA TYR A 116 -8.11 -1.36 14.11
C TYR A 116 -6.86 -2.10 14.58
N SER A 117 -6.20 -1.60 15.63
CA SER A 117 -4.98 -2.21 16.16
C SER A 117 -5.25 -3.57 16.80
N LEU A 118 -4.25 -4.45 16.73
CA LEU A 118 -4.30 -5.77 17.39
C LEU A 118 -4.41 -5.63 18.92
N ASN A 119 -3.71 -4.67 19.50
CA ASN A 119 -3.66 -4.47 20.95
C ASN A 119 -5.02 -4.11 21.55
N GLU A 120 -5.84 -3.40 20.78
CA GLU A 120 -7.19 -2.99 21.19
C GLU A 120 -8.28 -3.97 20.70
N GLY A 121 -7.89 -5.13 20.15
CA GLY A 121 -8.84 -6.08 19.57
C GLY A 121 -9.54 -5.54 18.30
N GLY A 122 -9.04 -4.45 17.76
CA GLY A 122 -9.63 -3.74 16.63
C GLY A 122 -9.66 -4.54 15.33
N PHE A 123 -8.80 -5.55 15.19
CA PHE A 123 -8.77 -6.43 14.02
C PHE A 123 -10.12 -7.14 13.77
N THR A 124 -10.95 -7.35 14.79
CA THR A 124 -12.29 -7.95 14.67
C THR A 124 -13.29 -7.03 13.95
N LYS A 125 -13.00 -5.72 13.90
CA LYS A 125 -13.81 -4.71 13.24
C LYS A 125 -13.50 -4.61 11.74
N ILE A 126 -12.37 -5.19 11.30
CA ILE A 126 -11.93 -5.11 9.90
C ILE A 126 -12.87 -5.91 9.01
N LYS A 127 -13.46 -5.21 8.06
CA LYS A 127 -14.31 -5.77 6.99
C LYS A 127 -13.49 -5.87 5.70
N LYS A 128 -14.14 -5.72 4.56
CA LYS A 128 -13.47 -5.74 3.26
C LYS A 128 -12.65 -4.45 3.06
N THR A 129 -11.37 -4.60 2.76
CA THR A 129 -10.47 -3.52 2.34
C THR A 129 -10.60 -3.23 0.84
N VAL A 130 -10.07 -2.10 0.36
CA VAL A 130 -9.89 -1.90 -1.07
C VAL A 130 -8.77 -2.81 -1.61
N PRO A 131 -8.75 -3.13 -2.92
CA PRO A 131 -7.69 -3.94 -3.49
C PRO A 131 -6.30 -3.29 -3.29
N MET A 132 -5.31 -4.11 -2.93
CA MET A 132 -3.94 -3.65 -2.73
C MET A 132 -2.94 -4.58 -3.41
N ILE A 133 -1.92 -3.99 -4.03
CA ILE A 133 -0.79 -4.67 -4.66
C ILE A 133 0.48 -4.26 -3.92
N ALA A 134 1.26 -5.23 -3.47
CA ALA A 134 2.57 -5.01 -2.85
C ALA A 134 3.68 -5.26 -3.88
N ILE A 135 4.58 -4.29 -4.03
CA ILE A 135 5.74 -4.37 -4.94
C ILE A 135 7.01 -4.11 -4.12
N PRO A 136 7.65 -5.16 -3.59
CA PRO A 136 8.83 -5.00 -2.75
C PRO A 136 10.05 -4.59 -3.57
N THR A 137 10.84 -3.65 -3.02
CA THR A 137 12.17 -3.28 -3.53
C THR A 137 13.29 -3.74 -2.61
N THR A 138 12.93 -4.27 -1.43
CA THR A 138 13.85 -4.77 -0.40
C THR A 138 13.45 -6.19 -0.03
N SER A 139 14.39 -7.12 -0.14
CA SER A 139 14.16 -8.52 0.24
C SER A 139 14.19 -8.69 1.77
N GLY A 140 13.39 -9.62 2.28
CA GLY A 140 13.44 -10.06 3.67
C GLY A 140 12.52 -9.33 4.64
N THR A 141 11.75 -8.32 4.21
CA THR A 141 10.79 -7.63 5.09
C THR A 141 9.58 -8.50 5.42
N GLY A 142 9.16 -9.34 4.48
CA GLY A 142 7.98 -10.19 4.61
C GLY A 142 6.66 -9.43 4.51
N SER A 143 6.70 -8.08 4.36
CA SER A 143 5.48 -7.29 4.29
C SER A 143 4.62 -7.63 3.07
N GLU A 144 5.22 -8.03 1.95
CA GLU A 144 4.50 -8.45 0.74
C GLU A 144 3.63 -9.70 0.91
N VAL A 145 3.95 -10.53 1.90
CA VAL A 145 3.21 -11.78 2.20
C VAL A 145 2.45 -11.73 3.52
N SER A 146 2.61 -10.67 4.31
CA SER A 146 1.92 -10.45 5.58
C SER A 146 0.59 -9.73 5.36
N VAL A 147 -0.45 -10.10 6.11
CA VAL A 147 -1.71 -9.37 6.16
C VAL A 147 -1.66 -8.18 7.13
N GLY A 148 -0.71 -8.18 8.06
CA GLY A 148 -0.52 -7.10 9.03
C GLY A 148 0.23 -5.92 8.45
N SER A 149 0.11 -4.79 9.12
CA SER A 149 0.80 -3.53 8.86
C SER A 149 1.40 -3.00 10.17
N VAL A 150 2.65 -2.53 10.13
CA VAL A 150 3.32 -1.94 11.29
C VAL A 150 3.29 -0.42 11.14
N ILE A 151 2.49 0.24 11.99
CA ILE A 151 2.32 1.70 12.00
C ILE A 151 2.71 2.21 13.39
N ILE A 152 3.50 3.28 13.44
CA ILE A 152 3.78 4.00 14.67
C ILE A 152 2.56 4.83 15.05
N LEU A 153 1.96 4.48 16.17
CA LEU A 153 0.83 5.19 16.74
C LEU A 153 1.33 6.30 17.66
N SER A 154 0.76 7.50 17.52
CA SER A 154 1.02 8.61 18.44
C SER A 154 0.37 8.32 19.77
N LEU A 155 1.10 7.71 20.68
CA LEU A 155 0.69 7.68 22.08
C LEU A 155 1.02 9.05 22.68
N ILE A 156 0.05 9.96 22.70
CA ILE A 156 0.13 11.14 23.54
C ILE A 156 -0.09 10.65 24.97
N HIS A 157 1.00 10.35 25.67
CA HIS A 157 0.95 10.19 27.11
C HIS A 157 0.82 11.57 27.73
N ILE A 158 -0.38 11.89 28.16
CA ILE A 158 -0.60 13.00 29.09
C ILE A 158 -0.19 12.54 30.49
#